data_fafab221c05c37eee8ef57e325a77e6a
#
_entry.id   fafab221c05c37eee8ef57e325a77e6a
#
_cell.length_a   1.000
_cell.length_b   1.000
_cell.length_c   1.000
_cell.angle_alpha   90.00
_cell.angle_beta   90.00
_cell.angle_gamma   90.00
#
_symmetry.space_group_name_H-M   'P 1'
#
loop_
_entity.id
_entity.type
_entity.pdbx_description
1 polymer ?
#
loop_
_entity_poly.entity_id
_entity_poly.type
_entity_poly.pdbx_seq_one_letter_code
_entity_poly.pdbx_strand_id
1 'polypeptide(L)'
;MIRSTYTILLGGALRLTERLEKAVAGSRFIAADGGMRHAAALGAVPELWVGDFDSTDGELLARWPDVPRQPYPPAKNETDGEIATAEAIARGADRLIFAGALGGERSDHALQHLFHAISLAMKGLDVLLTSGDEEAVPLLPGHVRLDLPQGSLFSIVGFSALEGLDILGARYPLNDFHLPFGSSRTVSNVAEGPVEIHLKSGKAMLLARPYDFSGA
;
A
#
# COMPACT_ATOMS: atom_id res chain seq x y z
N MET A 1 -14.50 -12.86 12.74
CA MET A 1 -13.26 -13.62 12.50
C MET A 1 -12.11 -12.64 12.65
N ILE A 2 -11.01 -13.05 13.32
CA ILE A 2 -9.78 -12.22 13.40
C ILE A 2 -9.16 -12.26 12.01
N ARG A 3 -8.91 -11.08 11.39
CA ARG A 3 -8.27 -10.99 10.08
C ARG A 3 -6.82 -11.46 10.16
N SER A 4 -6.41 -12.30 9.20
CA SER A 4 -5.01 -12.73 9.06
C SER A 4 -4.25 -11.68 8.25
N THR A 5 -3.58 -10.76 8.95
CA THR A 5 -2.86 -9.64 8.33
C THR A 5 -1.40 -10.00 8.09
N TYR A 6 -0.94 -9.78 6.87
CA TYR A 6 0.47 -9.85 6.50
C TYR A 6 0.99 -8.51 6.01
N THR A 7 2.18 -8.15 6.49
CA THR A 7 2.95 -7.01 5.98
C THR A 7 4.07 -7.49 5.09
N ILE A 8 4.04 -7.06 3.85
CA ILE A 8 5.11 -7.29 2.86
C ILE A 8 6.06 -6.10 2.93
N LEU A 9 7.32 -6.36 3.30
CA LEU A 9 8.37 -5.34 3.33
C LEU A 9 8.98 -5.24 1.94
N LEU A 10 8.85 -4.07 1.33
CA LEU A 10 9.36 -3.76 -0.01
C LEU A 10 10.54 -2.79 0.05
N GLY A 11 11.35 -2.76 -1.00
CA GLY A 11 12.59 -2.01 -1.06
C GLY A 11 12.47 -0.49 -1.24
N GLY A 12 11.27 0.12 -1.32
CA GLY A 12 11.10 1.56 -1.43
C GLY A 12 11.39 2.32 -0.13
N ALA A 13 11.20 3.64 -0.14
CA ALA A 13 11.34 4.46 1.05
C ALA A 13 10.28 4.13 2.10
N LEU A 14 10.68 4.10 3.36
CA LEU A 14 9.77 3.87 4.48
C LEU A 14 10.18 4.74 5.67
N ARG A 15 9.28 5.58 6.14
CA ARG A 15 9.43 6.35 7.37
C ARG A 15 8.56 5.76 8.47
N LEU A 16 9.14 5.50 9.63
CA LEU A 16 8.40 5.05 10.80
C LEU A 16 7.50 6.19 11.29
N THR A 17 6.20 5.92 11.36
CA THR A 17 5.17 6.85 11.84
C THR A 17 4.19 6.10 12.72
N GLU A 18 3.49 6.83 13.60
CA GLU A 18 2.48 6.26 14.47
C GLU A 18 1.36 5.54 13.70
N ARG A 19 0.98 6.05 12.51
CA ARG A 19 -0.01 5.41 11.66
C ARG A 19 0.49 4.09 11.08
N LEU A 20 1.76 4.07 10.63
CA LEU A 20 2.40 2.84 10.15
C LEU A 20 2.47 1.80 11.29
N GLU A 21 2.96 2.18 12.46
CA GLU A 21 3.06 1.29 13.62
C GLU A 21 1.69 0.68 13.99
N LYS A 22 0.64 1.51 14.01
CA LYS A 22 -0.74 1.05 14.24
C LYS A 22 -1.23 0.11 13.14
N ALA A 23 -0.93 0.42 11.88
CA ALA A 23 -1.38 -0.39 10.74
C ALA A 23 -0.77 -1.80 10.77
N VAL A 24 0.53 -1.92 11.10
CA VAL A 24 1.25 -3.20 11.11
C VAL A 24 1.16 -3.95 12.44
N ALA A 25 0.54 -3.37 13.47
CA ALA A 25 0.41 -3.99 14.80
C ALA A 25 -0.31 -5.35 14.70
N GLY A 26 0.33 -6.39 15.23
CA GLY A 26 -0.19 -7.76 15.19
C GLY A 26 -0.13 -8.44 13.81
N SER A 27 0.52 -7.81 12.83
CA SER A 27 0.76 -8.38 11.51
C SER A 27 1.88 -9.43 11.55
N ARG A 28 1.81 -10.40 10.64
CA ARG A 28 2.92 -11.29 10.29
C ARG A 28 3.70 -10.64 9.14
N PHE A 29 4.98 -10.93 9.01
CA PHE A 29 5.85 -10.22 8.07
C PHE A 29 6.52 -11.18 7.08
N ILE A 30 6.57 -10.75 5.82
CA ILE A 30 7.41 -11.36 4.77
C ILE A 30 8.23 -10.24 4.14
N ALA A 31 9.54 -10.45 4.00
CA ALA A 31 10.42 -9.49 3.35
C ALA A 31 10.66 -9.89 1.89
N ALA A 32 10.64 -8.91 0.99
CA ALA A 32 10.99 -9.05 -0.41
C ALA A 32 12.30 -8.30 -0.68
N ASP A 33 13.34 -9.05 -1.03
CA ASP A 33 14.68 -8.57 -1.35
C ASP A 33 15.18 -7.49 -0.36
N GLY A 34 15.62 -6.32 -0.84
CA GLY A 34 16.10 -5.20 -0.01
C GLY A 34 15.08 -4.63 0.97
N GLY A 35 13.80 -5.03 0.93
CA GLY A 35 12.77 -4.66 1.91
C GLY A 35 13.10 -5.12 3.33
N MET A 36 13.94 -6.14 3.47
CA MET A 36 14.41 -6.64 4.77
C MET A 36 15.06 -5.56 5.64
N ARG A 37 15.65 -4.53 5.05
CA ARG A 37 16.26 -3.41 5.79
C ARG A 37 15.30 -2.68 6.73
N HIS A 38 13.99 -2.74 6.46
CA HIS A 38 12.95 -2.08 7.26
C HIS A 38 12.53 -2.89 8.50
N ALA A 39 12.83 -4.18 8.53
CA ALA A 39 12.38 -5.08 9.60
C ALA A 39 12.83 -4.61 10.99
N ALA A 40 14.09 -4.21 11.15
CA ALA A 40 14.62 -3.76 12.43
C ALA A 40 13.94 -2.48 12.96
N ALA A 41 13.68 -1.50 12.09
CA ALA A 41 13.01 -0.26 12.46
C ALA A 41 11.55 -0.49 12.90
N LEU A 42 10.89 -1.50 12.34
CA LEU A 42 9.53 -1.91 12.70
C LEU A 42 9.47 -2.87 13.91
N GLY A 43 10.62 -3.26 14.48
CA GLY A 43 10.67 -4.28 15.52
C GLY A 43 10.13 -5.64 15.06
N ALA A 44 10.18 -5.91 13.75
CA ALA A 44 9.61 -7.10 13.13
C ALA A 44 10.68 -8.17 12.87
N VAL A 45 10.27 -9.44 13.01
CA VAL A 45 11.04 -10.58 12.53
C VAL A 45 10.22 -11.25 11.43
N PRO A 46 10.62 -11.11 10.15
CA PRO A 46 9.91 -11.75 9.06
C PRO A 46 9.94 -13.27 9.15
N GLU A 47 8.83 -13.92 8.82
CA GLU A 47 8.71 -15.37 8.76
C GLU A 47 9.39 -15.99 7.53
N LEU A 48 9.60 -15.14 6.53
CA LEU A 48 10.21 -15.51 5.26
C LEU A 48 10.87 -14.27 4.63
N TRP A 49 11.99 -14.50 3.99
CA TRP A 49 12.69 -13.53 3.15
C TRP A 49 12.86 -14.11 1.76
N VAL A 50 12.19 -13.52 0.77
CA VAL A 50 12.24 -13.92 -0.64
C VAL A 50 13.10 -12.95 -1.44
N GLY A 51 13.81 -13.43 -2.44
CA GLY A 51 14.63 -12.60 -3.33
C GLY A 51 15.66 -13.41 -4.09
N ASP A 52 16.42 -12.75 -4.95
CA ASP A 52 17.60 -13.35 -5.59
C ASP A 52 18.87 -13.20 -4.74
N PHE A 53 18.86 -12.25 -3.80
CA PHE A 53 19.95 -11.92 -2.87
C PHE A 53 21.26 -11.46 -3.54
N ASP A 54 21.28 -11.27 -4.86
CA ASP A 54 22.49 -10.93 -5.62
C ASP A 54 23.03 -9.54 -5.27
N SER A 55 22.13 -8.60 -4.93
CA SER A 55 22.44 -7.23 -4.52
C SER A 55 22.34 -7.00 -3.01
N THR A 56 22.03 -8.04 -2.24
CA THR A 56 21.82 -7.91 -0.79
C THR A 56 23.14 -7.74 -0.06
N ASP A 57 23.25 -6.65 0.73
CA ASP A 57 24.42 -6.38 1.55
C ASP A 57 24.71 -7.55 2.52
N GLY A 58 25.97 -7.97 2.58
CA GLY A 58 26.43 -9.01 3.49
C GLY A 58 26.16 -8.71 4.97
N GLU A 59 26.18 -7.44 5.37
CA GLU A 59 25.82 -7.03 6.73
C GLU A 59 24.33 -7.30 7.03
N LEU A 60 23.46 -7.03 6.05
CA LEU A 60 22.03 -7.30 6.17
C LEU A 60 21.77 -8.81 6.29
N LEU A 61 22.47 -9.63 5.50
CA LEU A 61 22.40 -11.09 5.58
C LEU A 61 22.87 -11.62 6.94
N ALA A 62 23.96 -11.07 7.48
CA ALA A 62 24.52 -11.46 8.77
C ALA A 62 23.63 -11.05 9.96
N ARG A 63 22.87 -9.96 9.82
CA ARG A 63 21.94 -9.46 10.85
C ARG A 63 20.73 -10.37 11.08
N TRP A 64 20.33 -11.13 10.07
CA TRP A 64 19.14 -11.95 10.09
C TRP A 64 19.43 -13.42 9.75
N PRO A 65 20.33 -14.10 10.52
CA PRO A 65 20.77 -15.47 10.21
C PRO A 65 19.65 -16.50 10.34
N ASP A 66 18.69 -16.25 11.25
CA ASP A 66 17.64 -17.21 11.60
C ASP A 66 16.35 -17.03 10.77
N VAL A 67 16.27 -15.98 9.93
CA VAL A 67 15.10 -15.78 9.05
C VAL A 67 15.19 -16.73 7.87
N PRO A 68 14.18 -17.60 7.66
CA PRO A 68 14.14 -18.50 6.51
C PRO A 68 14.25 -17.72 5.20
N ARG A 69 15.15 -18.16 4.32
CA ARG A 69 15.36 -17.55 3.00
C ARG A 69 14.85 -18.48 1.92
N GLN A 70 14.15 -17.90 0.95
CA GLN A 70 13.71 -18.61 -0.24
C GLN A 70 14.26 -17.90 -1.46
N PRO A 71 15.38 -18.42 -2.04
CA PRO A 71 15.99 -17.82 -3.21
C PRO A 71 15.15 -18.10 -4.46
N TYR A 72 15.05 -17.09 -5.32
CA TYR A 72 14.43 -17.19 -6.64
C TYR A 72 15.42 -16.70 -7.69
N PRO A 73 15.46 -17.33 -8.89
CA PRO A 73 16.35 -16.88 -9.95
C PRO A 73 16.00 -15.46 -10.39
N PRO A 74 16.98 -14.62 -10.80
CA PRO A 74 16.72 -13.29 -11.35
C PRO A 74 15.82 -13.33 -12.59
N ALA A 75 15.96 -14.37 -13.43
CA ALA A 75 15.13 -14.60 -14.61
C ALA A 75 13.81 -15.30 -14.23
N LYS A 76 12.87 -14.55 -13.69
CA LYS A 76 11.50 -14.98 -13.35
C LYS A 76 10.49 -14.00 -13.92
N ASN A 77 9.23 -14.41 -14.02
CA ASN A 77 8.16 -13.57 -14.55
C ASN A 77 7.57 -12.63 -13.49
N GLU A 78 7.74 -12.96 -12.20
CA GLU A 78 7.18 -12.24 -11.07
C GLU A 78 8.25 -11.42 -10.35
N THR A 79 7.87 -10.27 -9.80
CA THR A 79 8.70 -9.51 -8.88
C THR A 79 8.78 -10.20 -7.50
N ASP A 80 9.81 -9.89 -6.70
CA ASP A 80 9.92 -10.41 -5.33
C ASP A 80 8.73 -10.01 -4.47
N GLY A 81 8.17 -8.81 -4.70
CA GLY A 81 6.94 -8.35 -4.04
C GLY A 81 5.72 -9.21 -4.38
N GLU A 82 5.58 -9.64 -5.63
CA GLU A 82 4.49 -10.54 -6.06
C GLU A 82 4.67 -11.94 -5.47
N ILE A 83 5.88 -12.44 -5.42
CA ILE A 83 6.21 -13.73 -4.78
C ILE A 83 5.91 -13.67 -3.29
N ALA A 84 6.38 -12.64 -2.57
CA ALA A 84 6.07 -12.44 -1.15
C ALA A 84 4.56 -12.37 -0.89
N THR A 85 3.82 -11.75 -1.81
CA THR A 85 2.35 -11.66 -1.77
C THR A 85 1.71 -13.05 -1.92
N ALA A 86 2.15 -13.83 -2.89
CA ALA A 86 1.66 -15.20 -3.11
C ALA A 86 1.90 -16.08 -1.89
N GLU A 87 3.07 -15.97 -1.26
CA GLU A 87 3.43 -16.66 -0.03
C GLU A 87 2.53 -16.25 1.16
N ALA A 88 2.23 -14.95 1.30
CA ALA A 88 1.29 -14.48 2.32
C ALA A 88 -0.12 -15.04 2.12
N ILE A 89 -0.62 -15.01 0.88
CA ILE A 89 -1.94 -15.57 0.51
C ILE A 89 -1.99 -17.07 0.76
N ALA A 90 -0.95 -17.82 0.38
CA ALA A 90 -0.86 -19.26 0.64
C ALA A 90 -0.88 -19.59 2.14
N ARG A 91 -0.43 -18.66 3.00
CA ARG A 91 -0.50 -18.75 4.47
C ARG A 91 -1.81 -18.22 5.06
N GLY A 92 -2.79 -17.89 4.21
CA GLY A 92 -4.14 -17.50 4.61
C GLY A 92 -4.31 -16.01 4.91
N ALA A 93 -3.49 -15.14 4.30
CA ALA A 93 -3.71 -13.69 4.40
C ALA A 93 -5.06 -13.29 3.78
N ASP A 94 -5.86 -12.53 4.51
CA ASP A 94 -7.06 -11.85 4.02
C ASP A 94 -6.90 -10.31 4.00
N ARG A 95 -5.82 -9.81 4.66
CA ARG A 95 -5.38 -8.43 4.60
C ARG A 95 -3.89 -8.35 4.32
N LEU A 96 -3.51 -7.47 3.40
CA LEU A 96 -2.13 -7.22 3.00
C LEU A 96 -1.75 -5.76 3.20
N ILE A 97 -0.60 -5.53 3.83
CA ILE A 97 0.01 -4.22 3.98
C ILE A 97 1.34 -4.24 3.24
N PHE A 98 1.50 -3.35 2.27
CA PHE A 98 2.75 -3.19 1.52
C PHE A 98 3.53 -2.01 2.08
N ALA A 99 4.52 -2.28 2.92
CA ALA A 99 5.37 -1.28 3.54
C ALA A 99 6.61 -1.01 2.67
N GLY A 100 6.83 0.26 2.28
CA GLY A 100 7.86 0.64 1.32
C GLY A 100 7.41 0.49 -0.14
N ALA A 101 6.08 0.53 -0.39
CA ALA A 101 5.51 0.37 -1.72
C ALA A 101 5.43 1.69 -2.51
N LEU A 102 5.38 2.82 -1.82
CA LEU A 102 5.16 4.15 -2.41
C LEU A 102 6.46 4.97 -2.37
N GLY A 103 6.72 5.70 -3.46
CA GLY A 103 7.93 6.52 -3.57
C GLY A 103 9.21 5.71 -3.77
N GLY A 104 10.36 6.42 -3.73
CA GLY A 104 11.67 5.85 -4.01
C GLY A 104 12.16 6.17 -5.43
N GLU A 105 13.29 5.59 -5.83
CA GLU A 105 13.96 5.90 -7.12
C GLU A 105 13.31 5.19 -8.33
N ARG A 106 12.46 4.19 -8.07
CA ARG A 106 11.83 3.34 -9.09
C ARG A 106 10.33 3.62 -9.21
N SER A 107 10.00 4.66 -10.00
CA SER A 107 8.60 5.02 -10.28
C SER A 107 7.81 3.92 -10.99
N ASP A 108 8.47 3.10 -11.79
CA ASP A 108 7.88 1.92 -12.45
C ASP A 108 7.41 0.89 -11.41
N HIS A 109 8.21 0.60 -10.38
CA HIS A 109 7.83 -0.29 -9.29
C HIS A 109 6.69 0.29 -8.45
N ALA A 110 6.77 1.59 -8.10
CA ALA A 110 5.69 2.24 -7.35
C ALA A 110 4.35 2.16 -8.12
N LEU A 111 4.37 2.43 -9.42
CA LEU A 111 3.18 2.32 -10.26
C LEU A 111 2.67 0.86 -10.34
N GLN A 112 3.56 -0.11 -10.52
CA GLN A 112 3.20 -1.53 -10.55
C GLN A 112 2.56 -1.98 -9.23
N HIS A 113 3.05 -1.52 -8.08
CA HIS A 113 2.43 -1.82 -6.79
C HIS A 113 0.98 -1.32 -6.70
N LEU A 114 0.67 -0.13 -7.27
CA LEU A 114 -0.71 0.38 -7.31
C LEU A 114 -1.62 -0.52 -8.16
N PHE A 115 -1.17 -0.97 -9.34
CA PHE A 115 -1.93 -1.90 -10.17
C PHE A 115 -2.11 -3.26 -9.48
N HIS A 116 -1.06 -3.77 -8.85
CA HIS A 116 -1.10 -5.03 -8.12
C HIS A 116 -2.12 -4.97 -6.97
N ALA A 117 -2.11 -3.88 -6.20
CA ALA A 117 -3.07 -3.66 -5.11
C ALA A 117 -4.53 -3.67 -5.59
N ILE A 118 -4.83 -3.01 -6.72
CA ILE A 118 -6.17 -3.05 -7.32
C ILE A 118 -6.53 -4.49 -7.73
N SER A 119 -5.60 -5.22 -8.35
CA SER A 119 -5.82 -6.62 -8.73
C SER A 119 -6.13 -7.50 -7.53
N LEU A 120 -5.43 -7.32 -6.41
CA LEU A 120 -5.66 -8.05 -5.16
C LEU A 120 -7.02 -7.69 -4.53
N ALA A 121 -7.36 -6.40 -4.49
CA ALA A 121 -8.66 -5.95 -4.01
C ALA A 121 -9.82 -6.51 -4.83
N MET A 122 -9.66 -6.62 -6.16
CA MET A 122 -10.63 -7.28 -7.04
C MET A 122 -10.84 -8.78 -6.72
N LYS A 123 -9.86 -9.41 -6.07
CA LYS A 123 -9.95 -10.79 -5.56
C LYS A 123 -10.53 -10.86 -4.14
N GLY A 124 -10.94 -9.72 -3.56
CA GLY A 124 -11.57 -9.64 -2.24
C GLY A 124 -10.59 -9.46 -1.07
N LEU A 125 -9.31 -9.21 -1.34
CA LEU A 125 -8.32 -8.92 -0.29
C LEU A 125 -8.44 -7.47 0.17
N ASP A 126 -8.26 -7.23 1.47
CA ASP A 126 -8.09 -5.88 2.04
C ASP A 126 -6.63 -5.46 1.86
N VAL A 127 -6.40 -4.33 1.20
CA VAL A 127 -5.04 -3.92 0.79
C VAL A 127 -4.76 -2.48 1.20
N LEU A 128 -3.62 -2.28 1.85
CA LEU A 128 -3.03 -0.98 2.17
C LEU A 128 -1.60 -0.92 1.65
N LEU A 129 -1.24 0.12 0.92
CA LEU A 129 0.14 0.44 0.61
C LEU A 129 0.58 1.63 1.45
N THR A 130 1.82 1.63 1.91
CA THR A 130 2.33 2.76 2.70
C THR A 130 3.83 2.96 2.56
N SER A 131 4.25 4.23 2.62
CA SER A 131 5.64 4.66 2.85
C SER A 131 5.84 5.23 4.27
N GLY A 132 4.78 5.20 5.10
CA GLY A 132 4.72 5.92 6.37
C GLY A 132 4.22 7.35 6.22
N ASP A 133 4.70 8.09 5.23
CA ASP A 133 4.23 9.45 4.89
C ASP A 133 3.00 9.44 3.97
N GLU A 134 2.93 8.46 3.10
CA GLU A 134 1.82 8.26 2.18
C GLU A 134 1.15 6.91 2.44
N GLU A 135 -0.14 6.90 2.23
CA GLU A 135 -1.00 5.71 2.26
C GLU A 135 -1.78 5.63 0.96
N ALA A 136 -1.95 4.42 0.43
CA ALA A 136 -2.79 4.20 -0.73
C ALA A 136 -3.74 3.03 -0.51
N VAL A 137 -5.00 3.24 -0.85
CA VAL A 137 -6.09 2.26 -0.69
C VAL A 137 -6.82 2.09 -2.03
N PRO A 138 -6.97 0.85 -2.53
CA PRO A 138 -7.78 0.60 -3.71
C PRO A 138 -9.24 1.04 -3.53
N LEU A 139 -9.78 1.71 -4.54
CA LEU A 139 -11.19 2.06 -4.64
C LEU A 139 -11.84 1.22 -5.74
N LEU A 140 -12.75 0.36 -5.33
CA LEU A 140 -13.65 -0.43 -6.19
C LEU A 140 -15.09 -0.01 -5.92
N PRO A 141 -16.07 -0.44 -6.73
CA PRO A 141 -17.47 -0.17 -6.45
C PRO A 141 -17.86 -0.54 -5.02
N GLY A 142 -18.43 0.41 -4.28
CA GLY A 142 -18.77 0.25 -2.86
C GLY A 142 -18.46 1.48 -2.04
N HIS A 143 -18.14 1.29 -0.77
CA HIS A 143 -17.86 2.32 0.21
C HIS A 143 -16.50 2.10 0.87
N VAL A 144 -15.70 3.16 0.94
CA VAL A 144 -14.42 3.19 1.66
C VAL A 144 -14.42 4.39 2.59
N ARG A 145 -13.97 4.18 3.83
CA ARG A 145 -13.71 5.23 4.81
C ARG A 145 -12.23 5.22 5.18
N LEU A 146 -11.61 6.40 5.17
CA LEU A 146 -10.25 6.61 5.63
C LEU A 146 -10.24 7.70 6.70
N ASP A 147 -9.77 7.36 7.90
CA ASP A 147 -9.63 8.32 9.00
C ASP A 147 -8.36 9.16 8.77
N LEU A 148 -8.56 10.36 8.21
CA LEU A 148 -7.52 11.35 7.97
C LEU A 148 -7.61 12.47 8.98
N PRO A 149 -6.45 12.99 9.48
CA PRO A 149 -6.44 14.25 10.21
C PRO A 149 -7.00 15.40 9.37
N GLN A 150 -7.72 16.32 10.01
CA GLN A 150 -8.18 17.52 9.33
C GLN A 150 -7.00 18.31 8.74
N GLY A 151 -7.14 18.78 7.50
CA GLY A 151 -6.10 19.48 6.77
C GLY A 151 -5.19 18.57 5.92
N SER A 152 -5.23 17.25 6.10
CA SER A 152 -4.41 16.32 5.32
C SER A 152 -4.75 16.36 3.83
N LEU A 153 -3.74 16.27 2.98
CA LEU A 153 -3.92 16.13 1.55
C LEU A 153 -4.31 14.70 1.17
N PHE A 154 -5.21 14.57 0.19
CA PHE A 154 -5.49 13.31 -0.47
C PHE A 154 -5.89 13.51 -1.93
N SER A 155 -5.78 12.44 -2.70
CA SER A 155 -6.14 12.41 -4.12
C SER A 155 -6.87 11.11 -4.45
N ILE A 156 -7.81 11.17 -5.39
CA ILE A 156 -8.38 9.98 -6.02
C ILE A 156 -7.89 9.96 -7.46
N VAL A 157 -7.12 8.92 -7.81
CA VAL A 157 -6.58 8.74 -9.16
C VAL A 157 -7.35 7.61 -9.82
N GLY A 158 -8.10 7.92 -10.89
CA GLY A 158 -8.87 6.95 -11.66
C GLY A 158 -7.97 6.09 -12.54
N PHE A 159 -8.09 4.77 -12.41
CA PHE A 159 -7.50 3.78 -13.34
C PHE A 159 -8.46 3.38 -14.46
N SER A 160 -9.67 3.91 -14.39
CA SER A 160 -10.70 3.93 -15.43
C SER A 160 -11.54 5.21 -15.27
N ALA A 161 -12.51 5.43 -16.14
CA ALA A 161 -13.58 6.36 -15.81
C ALA A 161 -14.32 5.88 -14.54
N LEU A 162 -14.79 6.83 -13.70
CA LEU A 162 -15.54 6.56 -12.47
C LEU A 162 -16.94 7.11 -12.61
N GLU A 163 -17.93 6.30 -12.24
CA GLU A 163 -19.34 6.69 -12.24
C GLU A 163 -19.91 6.70 -10.83
N GLY A 164 -20.71 7.71 -10.55
CA GLY A 164 -21.36 7.86 -9.25
C GLY A 164 -20.38 7.99 -8.11
N LEU A 165 -19.38 8.86 -8.30
CA LEU A 165 -18.38 9.14 -7.28
C LEU A 165 -18.92 10.18 -6.30
N ASP A 166 -19.06 9.77 -5.03
CA ASP A 166 -19.29 10.69 -3.91
C ASP A 166 -18.01 10.84 -3.10
N ILE A 167 -17.70 12.07 -2.69
CA ILE A 167 -16.63 12.40 -1.76
C ILE A 167 -17.23 13.24 -0.63
N LEU A 168 -17.17 12.71 0.59
CA LEU A 168 -17.65 13.34 1.80
C LEU A 168 -16.50 13.60 2.78
N GLY A 169 -16.64 14.58 3.67
CA GLY A 169 -15.60 14.92 4.65
C GLY A 169 -14.36 15.59 4.03
N ALA A 170 -14.53 16.29 2.92
CA ALA A 170 -13.49 16.96 2.17
C ALA A 170 -13.86 18.38 1.78
N ARG A 171 -12.87 19.25 1.62
CA ARG A 171 -13.05 20.66 1.18
C ARG A 171 -13.71 20.77 -0.19
N TYR A 172 -13.42 19.84 -1.08
CA TYR A 172 -14.03 19.78 -2.41
C TYR A 172 -14.88 18.51 -2.53
N PRO A 173 -16.08 18.49 -1.92
CA PRO A 173 -16.96 17.34 -1.96
C PRO A 173 -17.51 17.12 -3.38
N LEU A 174 -17.86 15.88 -3.68
CA LEU A 174 -18.54 15.50 -4.91
C LEU A 174 -19.78 14.68 -4.57
N ASN A 175 -20.77 14.74 -5.46
CA ASN A 175 -22.00 13.96 -5.34
C ASN A 175 -22.39 13.41 -6.71
N ASP A 176 -22.55 12.10 -6.81
CA ASP A 176 -22.92 11.35 -8.02
C ASP A 176 -22.13 11.79 -9.28
N PHE A 177 -20.83 12.04 -9.08
CA PHE A 177 -19.99 12.65 -10.09
C PHE A 177 -19.46 11.63 -11.10
N HIS A 178 -19.45 12.02 -12.38
CA HIS A 178 -18.74 11.30 -13.44
C HIS A 178 -17.33 11.85 -13.57
N LEU A 179 -16.31 11.04 -13.29
CA LEU A 179 -14.90 11.40 -13.48
C LEU A 179 -14.36 10.73 -14.74
N PRO A 180 -14.08 11.46 -15.83
CA PRO A 180 -13.45 10.89 -17.01
C PRO A 180 -12.05 10.33 -16.70
N PHE A 181 -11.68 9.27 -17.42
CA PHE A 181 -10.30 8.76 -17.33
C PHE A 181 -9.27 9.84 -17.68
N GLY A 182 -8.22 9.97 -16.87
CA GLY A 182 -7.17 10.98 -17.03
C GLY A 182 -7.51 12.37 -16.46
N SER A 183 -8.71 12.54 -15.86
CA SER A 183 -9.07 13.79 -15.19
C SER A 183 -8.27 14.01 -13.91
N SER A 184 -7.80 15.24 -13.69
CA SER A 184 -7.15 15.69 -12.46
C SER A 184 -8.10 16.30 -11.44
N ARG A 185 -9.44 16.27 -11.68
CA ARG A 185 -10.44 16.94 -10.85
C ARG A 185 -10.42 16.55 -9.37
N THR A 186 -9.96 15.35 -9.07
CA THR A 186 -9.93 14.74 -7.72
C THR A 186 -8.53 14.66 -7.13
N VAL A 187 -7.58 15.38 -7.73
CA VAL A 187 -6.20 15.47 -7.23
C VAL A 187 -6.09 16.65 -6.27
N SER A 188 -5.33 16.48 -5.19
CA SER A 188 -5.04 17.50 -4.17
C SER A 188 -6.31 18.05 -3.47
N ASN A 189 -7.19 17.16 -3.03
CA ASN A 189 -8.26 17.49 -2.11
C ASN A 189 -7.73 17.58 -0.67
N VAL A 190 -8.49 18.20 0.21
CA VAL A 190 -8.13 18.40 1.62
C VAL A 190 -9.17 17.75 2.51
N ALA A 191 -8.75 16.91 3.44
CA ALA A 191 -9.61 16.28 4.41
C ALA A 191 -10.13 17.32 5.45
N GLU A 192 -11.42 17.29 5.75
CA GLU A 192 -12.05 18.07 6.83
C GLU A 192 -12.35 17.18 8.06
N GLY A 193 -11.71 16.01 8.09
CA GLY A 193 -11.87 14.93 9.05
C GLY A 193 -11.84 13.59 8.32
N PRO A 194 -12.52 12.57 8.84
CA PRO A 194 -12.65 11.30 8.14
C PRO A 194 -13.26 11.48 6.75
N VAL A 195 -12.62 10.88 5.73
CA VAL A 195 -13.05 10.94 4.34
C VAL A 195 -13.86 9.69 4.01
N GLU A 196 -15.05 9.86 3.44
CA GLU A 196 -15.90 8.77 2.97
C GLU A 196 -16.06 8.86 1.46
N ILE A 197 -15.82 7.75 0.78
CA ILE A 197 -15.92 7.63 -0.67
C ILE A 197 -16.94 6.56 -1.01
N HIS A 198 -17.90 6.91 -1.86
CA HIS A 198 -18.80 5.96 -2.52
C HIS A 198 -18.48 5.94 -4.00
N LEU A 199 -18.46 4.76 -4.60
CA LEU A 199 -18.21 4.57 -6.02
C LEU A 199 -19.22 3.56 -6.58
N LYS A 200 -19.95 3.90 -7.65
CA LYS A 200 -20.88 2.97 -8.31
C LYS A 200 -20.18 2.07 -9.30
N SER A 201 -19.27 2.63 -10.11
CA SER A 201 -18.47 1.81 -11.04
C SER A 201 -17.12 2.47 -11.35
N GLY A 202 -16.16 1.66 -11.76
CA GLY A 202 -14.80 2.05 -12.06
C GLY A 202 -13.77 1.49 -11.09
N LYS A 203 -12.52 1.89 -11.28
CA LYS A 203 -11.37 1.50 -10.45
C LYS A 203 -10.50 2.72 -10.22
N ALA A 204 -10.11 2.96 -8.99
CA ALA A 204 -9.24 4.06 -8.63
C ALA A 204 -8.33 3.69 -7.45
N MET A 205 -7.42 4.59 -7.15
CA MET A 205 -6.62 4.57 -5.93
C MET A 205 -6.87 5.86 -5.15
N LEU A 206 -7.20 5.73 -3.87
CA LEU A 206 -7.15 6.82 -2.91
C LEU A 206 -5.73 6.90 -2.38
N LEU A 207 -5.03 7.99 -2.65
CA LEU A 207 -3.70 8.29 -2.11
C LEU A 207 -3.85 9.40 -1.08
N ALA A 208 -3.34 9.19 0.11
CA ALA A 208 -3.42 10.13 1.21
C ALA A 208 -2.04 10.46 1.77
N ARG A 209 -1.87 11.69 2.23
CA ARG A 209 -0.68 12.21 2.91
C ARG A 209 -1.08 12.74 4.29
N PRO A 210 -1.25 11.84 5.28
CA PRO A 210 -1.83 12.19 6.59
C PRO A 210 -1.05 13.24 7.37
N TYR A 211 0.23 13.46 7.03
CA TYR A 211 1.12 14.43 7.67
C TYR A 211 1.44 15.65 6.80
N ASP A 212 0.80 15.79 5.64
CA ASP A 212 0.96 16.95 4.76
C ASP A 212 -0.25 17.87 4.89
N PHE A 213 -0.05 19.01 5.54
CA PHE A 213 -1.08 20.02 5.80
C PHE A 213 -0.91 21.25 4.90
N SER A 214 -0.15 21.15 3.81
CA SER A 214 0.14 22.26 2.90
C SER A 214 -1.10 22.78 2.15
N GLY A 215 -2.21 22.02 2.16
CA GLY A 215 -3.50 22.42 1.60
C GLY A 215 -4.43 23.08 2.61
N ALA A 216 -4.04 23.19 3.88
CA ALA A 216 -4.88 23.70 4.95
C ALA A 216 -5.00 25.22 4.95
#